data_1f809c32403c1263d3779a511114f364
#
_entry.id   1f809c32403c1263d3779a511114f364
#
_cell.length_a   1.000
_cell.length_b   1.000
_cell.length_c   1.000
_cell.angle_alpha   90.00
_cell.angle_beta   90.00
_cell.angle_gamma   90.00
#
_symmetry.space_group_name_H-M   'P 1'
#
loop_
_entity.id
_entity.type
_entity.pdbx_description
1 polymer ?
#
loop_
_entity_poly.entity_id
_entity_poly.type
_entity_poly.pdbx_seq_one_letter_code
_entity_poly.pdbx_strand_id
1 'polypeptide(L)'
;HCRRKIEKFQPLWKRCLFGHTMKEVEPMMAVLSEKDRRDAFPEVLEGHYQEASVYREFNPDEIYIPYVWNPRVENEVLTRWRKKILGYFDKGQRDAFEADPKSIWTWIEENISVRNDKERLTAYTTPGAALELGIAGEKSHKVLFVAIARTLGIPARLNPADGAIEYWDGMRFVAVLEESRKESHLTVFAGEKGDWNYFQNWTIAVTDGRGYLTLDFSDRKWEAGKLELDIMPGDYRILTGNRLPNGNILGKRYDFHIEKDETKRVELELREYCLEEMFNRHSIPDSKLTDRAGNQVLVSKLTGKISGDAAKCENGMAERGILFWLEEDREPTVHILNEMM
;
A
#
# COMPACT_ATOMS: atom_id res chain seq x y z
N HIS A 1 15.97 28.51 -8.02
CA HIS A 1 14.82 28.39 -8.96
C HIS A 1 13.99 27.13 -8.71
N CYS A 2 14.60 26.01 -8.30
CA CYS A 2 13.90 24.73 -8.01
C CYS A 2 12.97 24.81 -6.78
N ARG A 3 13.40 25.45 -5.68
CA ARG A 3 12.55 25.61 -4.47
C ARG A 3 11.20 26.29 -4.72
N ARG A 4 11.09 27.23 -5.67
CA ARG A 4 9.81 27.90 -5.99
C ARG A 4 8.82 27.04 -6.77
N LYS A 5 9.27 25.95 -7.45
CA LYS A 5 8.37 25.04 -8.17
C LYS A 5 7.77 23.96 -7.23
N ILE A 6 8.53 23.54 -6.20
CA ILE A 6 8.04 22.53 -5.22
C ILE A 6 6.89 23.09 -4.37
N GLU A 7 6.86 24.38 -4.07
CA GLU A 7 5.73 25.01 -3.37
C GLU A 7 4.42 25.03 -4.17
N LYS A 8 4.46 24.78 -5.50
CA LYS A 8 3.26 24.73 -6.34
C LYS A 8 2.57 23.36 -6.36
N PHE A 9 3.23 22.30 -5.95
CA PHE A 9 2.64 20.98 -5.72
C PHE A 9 2.19 20.83 -4.25
N GLN A 10 1.32 21.70 -3.81
CA GLN A 10 0.54 21.38 -2.62
C GLN A 10 -0.37 20.20 -2.99
N PRO A 11 -0.42 19.13 -2.17
CA PRO A 11 -1.32 18.02 -2.42
C PRO A 11 -2.73 18.54 -2.69
N LEU A 12 -3.40 18.00 -3.69
CA LEU A 12 -4.74 18.42 -4.14
C LEU A 12 -5.74 18.53 -2.98
N TRP A 13 -5.61 17.69 -1.94
CA TRP A 13 -6.45 17.72 -0.75
C TRP A 13 -6.36 19.02 0.06
N LYS A 14 -5.20 19.74 0.08
CA LYS A 14 -5.10 21.06 0.72
C LYS A 14 -5.93 22.15 0.03
N ARG A 15 -6.35 21.91 -1.22
CA ARG A 15 -7.15 22.86 -2.00
C ARG A 15 -8.66 22.65 -1.88
N CYS A 16 -9.13 21.53 -1.35
CA CYS A 16 -10.44 21.01 -1.71
C CYS A 16 -11.39 20.70 -0.56
N LEU A 17 -11.01 20.96 0.68
CA LEU A 17 -11.92 20.83 1.80
C LEU A 17 -12.63 22.19 2.04
N PHE A 18 -13.48 22.53 1.09
CA PHE A 18 -14.27 23.76 1.15
C PHE A 18 -15.12 23.79 2.44
N GLY A 19 -14.74 24.66 3.38
CA GLY A 19 -15.50 24.93 4.59
C GLY A 19 -15.09 24.14 5.84
N HIS A 20 -14.19 23.13 5.73
CA HIS A 20 -13.71 22.37 6.88
C HIS A 20 -12.31 22.80 7.30
N THR A 21 -12.07 22.82 8.60
CA THR A 21 -10.73 23.07 9.14
C THR A 21 -9.87 21.83 8.98
N MET A 22 -8.55 21.99 8.85
CA MET A 22 -7.60 20.86 8.81
C MET A 22 -7.79 19.90 9.97
N LYS A 23 -8.10 20.41 11.16
CA LYS A 23 -8.32 19.60 12.37
C LYS A 23 -9.53 18.65 12.24
N GLU A 24 -10.56 19.04 11.49
CA GLU A 24 -11.76 18.21 11.28
C GLU A 24 -11.51 17.05 10.32
N VAL A 25 -10.67 17.24 9.33
CA VAL A 25 -10.41 16.26 8.27
C VAL A 25 -9.13 15.45 8.46
N GLU A 26 -8.24 15.90 9.35
CA GLU A 26 -6.98 15.22 9.66
C GLU A 26 -7.17 13.72 10.02
N PRO A 27 -8.17 13.33 10.85
CA PRO A 27 -8.40 11.93 11.17
C PRO A 27 -8.74 11.07 9.94
N MET A 28 -9.55 11.60 9.00
CA MET A 28 -9.85 10.90 7.75
C MET A 28 -8.59 10.78 6.89
N MET A 29 -7.82 11.86 6.79
CA MET A 29 -6.58 11.86 6.01
C MET A 29 -5.54 10.87 6.57
N ALA A 30 -5.56 10.61 7.87
CA ALA A 30 -4.66 9.65 8.50
C ALA A 30 -4.92 8.19 8.10
N VAL A 31 -6.17 7.83 7.78
CA VAL A 31 -6.53 6.47 7.36
C VAL A 31 -6.47 6.25 5.85
N LEU A 32 -6.31 7.31 5.05
CA LEU A 32 -6.11 7.20 3.61
C LEU A 32 -4.67 6.79 3.30
N SER A 33 -4.50 5.94 2.28
CA SER A 33 -3.19 5.62 1.75
C SER A 33 -2.50 6.88 1.20
N GLU A 34 -1.17 6.86 1.09
CA GLU A 34 -0.41 7.95 0.46
C GLU A 34 -0.87 8.17 -0.99
N LYS A 35 -1.15 7.07 -1.71
CA LYS A 35 -1.69 7.12 -3.05
C LYS A 35 -3.04 7.83 -3.10
N ASP A 36 -3.99 7.48 -2.22
CA ASP A 36 -5.30 8.11 -2.21
C ASP A 36 -5.23 9.59 -1.84
N ARG A 37 -4.37 9.95 -0.88
CA ARG A 37 -4.12 11.36 -0.53
C ARG A 37 -3.60 12.20 -1.69
N ARG A 38 -2.87 11.57 -2.63
CA ARG A 38 -2.30 12.24 -3.79
C ARG A 38 -3.22 12.23 -5.00
N ASP A 39 -3.85 11.09 -5.29
CA ASP A 39 -4.48 10.81 -6.58
C ASP A 39 -6.02 10.83 -6.52
N ALA A 40 -6.64 10.76 -5.32
CA ALA A 40 -8.09 10.80 -5.21
C ALA A 40 -8.66 12.17 -5.59
N PHE A 41 -9.79 12.15 -6.30
CA PHE A 41 -10.50 13.38 -6.63
C PHE A 41 -11.06 14.03 -5.36
N PRO A 42 -10.82 15.34 -5.16
CA PRO A 42 -11.28 16.07 -4.00
C PRO A 42 -12.78 15.95 -3.71
N GLU A 43 -13.58 16.01 -4.77
CA GLU A 43 -15.05 15.94 -4.67
C GLU A 43 -15.52 14.54 -4.20
N VAL A 44 -14.72 13.52 -4.45
CA VAL A 44 -14.97 12.16 -3.96
C VAL A 44 -14.72 12.11 -2.46
N LEU A 45 -13.57 12.61 -2.00
CA LEU A 45 -13.22 12.63 -0.56
C LEU A 45 -14.20 13.50 0.23
N GLU A 46 -14.54 14.69 -0.29
CA GLU A 46 -15.51 15.59 0.31
C GLU A 46 -16.88 14.92 0.47
N GLY A 47 -17.35 14.25 -0.60
CA GLY A 47 -18.62 13.53 -0.56
C GLY A 47 -18.63 12.43 0.50
N HIS A 48 -17.56 11.63 0.59
CA HIS A 48 -17.44 10.60 1.62
C HIS A 48 -17.37 11.19 3.03
N TYR A 49 -16.67 12.30 3.19
CA TYR A 49 -16.59 13.02 4.45
C TYR A 49 -18.00 13.41 4.94
N GLN A 50 -18.73 14.13 4.11
CA GLN A 50 -20.06 14.66 4.45
C GLN A 50 -21.08 13.54 4.72
N GLU A 51 -21.11 12.52 3.83
CA GLU A 51 -22.07 11.43 3.89
C GLU A 51 -21.84 10.47 5.07
N ALA A 52 -20.59 10.34 5.55
CA ALA A 52 -20.28 9.51 6.70
C ALA A 52 -20.36 10.25 8.04
N SER A 53 -20.19 11.59 8.06
CA SER A 53 -20.11 12.38 9.30
C SER A 53 -21.33 12.27 10.20
N VAL A 54 -22.50 11.95 9.64
CA VAL A 54 -23.76 11.75 10.37
C VAL A 54 -23.72 10.55 11.33
N TYR A 55 -22.78 9.63 11.14
CA TYR A 55 -22.65 8.43 11.97
C TYR A 55 -21.54 8.53 13.03
N ARG A 56 -20.88 9.68 13.16
CA ARG A 56 -19.71 9.83 14.02
C ARG A 56 -19.97 9.57 15.51
N GLU A 57 -21.16 9.89 15.99
CA GLU A 57 -21.52 9.74 17.41
C GLU A 57 -21.91 8.31 17.82
N PHE A 58 -22.04 7.40 16.85
CA PHE A 58 -22.51 6.05 17.11
C PHE A 58 -21.40 5.05 17.49
N ASN A 59 -20.14 5.37 17.20
CA ASN A 59 -19.02 4.49 17.46
C ASN A 59 -17.80 5.28 17.98
N PRO A 60 -16.91 4.67 18.78
CA PRO A 60 -15.63 5.28 19.14
C PRO A 60 -14.80 5.63 17.91
N ASP A 61 -13.98 6.68 17.99
CA ASP A 61 -13.16 7.15 16.84
C ASP A 61 -12.25 6.04 16.29
N GLU A 62 -11.73 5.14 17.13
CA GLU A 62 -10.89 4.01 16.75
C GLU A 62 -11.61 2.98 15.86
N ILE A 63 -12.93 2.91 15.93
CA ILE A 63 -13.79 2.05 15.11
C ILE A 63 -14.39 2.85 13.97
N TYR A 64 -14.91 4.04 14.27
CA TYR A 64 -15.59 4.87 13.28
C TYR A 64 -14.66 5.32 12.14
N ILE A 65 -13.48 5.85 12.46
CA ILE A 65 -12.57 6.44 11.48
C ILE A 65 -12.10 5.40 10.44
N PRO A 66 -11.53 4.24 10.82
CA PRO A 66 -11.04 3.28 9.84
C PRO A 66 -12.15 2.43 9.18
N TYR A 67 -13.28 2.19 9.85
CA TYR A 67 -14.25 1.18 9.42
C TYR A 67 -15.62 1.70 9.03
N VAL A 68 -15.91 2.99 9.24
CA VAL A 68 -17.09 3.69 8.71
C VAL A 68 -16.66 4.81 7.78
N TRP A 69 -15.82 5.71 8.28
CA TRP A 69 -15.46 6.94 7.58
C TRP A 69 -14.52 6.72 6.40
N ASN A 70 -13.56 5.82 6.54
CA ASN A 70 -12.61 5.49 5.46
C ASN A 70 -13.35 5.04 4.19
N PRO A 71 -13.20 5.77 3.06
CA PRO A 71 -13.85 5.40 1.81
C PRO A 71 -13.18 4.22 1.09
N ARG A 72 -11.92 3.91 1.41
CA ARG A 72 -11.18 2.81 0.82
C ARG A 72 -11.55 1.49 1.49
N VAL A 73 -11.85 0.47 0.70
CA VAL A 73 -12.09 -0.90 1.19
C VAL A 73 -10.92 -1.80 0.86
N GLU A 74 -10.51 -1.81 -0.41
CA GLU A 74 -9.43 -2.65 -0.94
C GLU A 74 -8.66 -1.87 -2.04
N ASN A 75 -8.48 -2.44 -3.22
CA ASN A 75 -7.76 -1.81 -4.35
C ASN A 75 -8.71 -1.30 -5.46
N GLU A 76 -9.98 -1.10 -5.17
CA GLU A 76 -10.96 -0.55 -6.10
C GLU A 76 -10.64 0.90 -6.47
N VAL A 77 -11.11 1.33 -7.63
CA VAL A 77 -11.08 2.76 -7.97
C VAL A 77 -11.98 3.53 -7.01
N LEU A 78 -11.42 4.51 -6.31
CA LEU A 78 -12.17 5.30 -5.35
C LEU A 78 -13.18 6.20 -6.08
N THR A 79 -14.48 5.96 -5.82
CA THR A 79 -15.61 6.68 -6.40
C THR A 79 -16.57 7.13 -5.31
N ARG A 80 -17.46 8.07 -5.61
CA ARG A 80 -18.48 8.54 -4.65
C ARG A 80 -19.64 7.53 -4.52
N TRP A 81 -19.34 6.33 -4.03
CA TRP A 81 -20.29 5.23 -3.97
C TRP A 81 -21.39 5.38 -2.90
N ARG A 82 -21.14 6.10 -1.78
CA ARG A 82 -22.16 6.27 -0.71
C ARG A 82 -23.46 6.87 -1.23
N LYS A 83 -23.35 7.97 -1.98
CA LYS A 83 -24.53 8.61 -2.57
C LYS A 83 -25.30 7.68 -3.49
N LYS A 84 -24.62 6.86 -4.29
CA LYS A 84 -25.25 5.88 -5.18
C LYS A 84 -25.97 4.79 -4.38
N ILE A 85 -25.32 4.25 -3.34
CA ILE A 85 -25.89 3.22 -2.46
C ILE A 85 -27.15 3.76 -1.74
N LEU A 86 -27.09 4.96 -1.16
CA LEU A 86 -28.24 5.59 -0.52
C LEU A 86 -29.42 5.82 -1.47
N GLY A 87 -29.14 6.11 -2.73
CA GLY A 87 -30.17 6.29 -3.76
C GLY A 87 -30.70 4.98 -4.36
N TYR A 88 -29.95 3.89 -4.21
CA TYR A 88 -30.32 2.58 -4.76
C TYR A 88 -31.30 1.82 -3.86
N PHE A 89 -31.07 1.81 -2.56
CA PHE A 89 -31.91 1.13 -1.58
C PHE A 89 -33.00 2.04 -1.02
N ASP A 90 -34.21 1.54 -0.94
CA ASP A 90 -35.30 2.23 -0.25
C ASP A 90 -35.08 2.21 1.28
N LYS A 91 -35.96 2.94 2.00
CA LYS A 91 -35.85 3.04 3.46
C LYS A 91 -36.04 1.70 4.15
N GLY A 92 -36.97 0.87 3.70
CA GLY A 92 -37.25 -0.43 4.31
C GLY A 92 -36.10 -1.39 4.18
N GLN A 93 -35.41 -1.40 3.01
CA GLN A 93 -34.22 -2.20 2.78
C GLN A 93 -33.07 -1.74 3.68
N ARG A 94 -32.85 -0.41 3.79
CA ARG A 94 -31.80 0.12 4.68
C ARG A 94 -32.06 -0.21 6.14
N ASP A 95 -33.29 -0.02 6.62
CA ASP A 95 -33.70 -0.35 7.99
C ASP A 95 -33.47 -1.86 8.28
N ALA A 96 -33.76 -2.75 7.30
CA ALA A 96 -33.49 -4.18 7.42
C ALA A 96 -31.99 -4.51 7.51
N PHE A 97 -31.16 -3.86 6.70
CA PHE A 97 -29.70 -4.04 6.71
C PHE A 97 -29.08 -3.52 8.02
N GLU A 98 -29.58 -2.42 8.56
CA GLU A 98 -29.15 -1.91 9.87
C GLU A 98 -29.53 -2.85 11.02
N ALA A 99 -30.70 -3.47 10.94
CA ALA A 99 -31.17 -4.44 11.95
C ALA A 99 -30.41 -5.77 11.87
N ASP A 100 -30.08 -6.24 10.68
CA ASP A 100 -29.29 -7.45 10.44
C ASP A 100 -28.26 -7.22 9.32
N PRO A 101 -27.00 -6.86 9.66
CA PRO A 101 -25.98 -6.63 8.66
C PRO A 101 -25.66 -7.84 7.76
N LYS A 102 -25.91 -9.07 8.22
CA LYS A 102 -25.71 -10.29 7.40
C LYS A 102 -26.67 -10.32 6.20
N SER A 103 -27.84 -9.72 6.31
CA SER A 103 -28.82 -9.64 5.23
C SER A 103 -28.32 -8.86 4.01
N ILE A 104 -27.32 -7.98 4.16
CA ILE A 104 -26.63 -7.32 3.04
C ILE A 104 -25.99 -8.36 2.12
N TRP A 105 -25.31 -9.37 2.71
CA TRP A 105 -24.65 -10.41 1.93
C TRP A 105 -25.65 -11.28 1.18
N THR A 106 -26.72 -11.70 1.86
CA THR A 106 -27.82 -12.44 1.23
C THR A 106 -28.38 -11.67 0.04
N TRP A 107 -28.64 -10.37 0.22
CA TRP A 107 -29.12 -9.53 -0.88
C TRP A 107 -28.12 -9.48 -2.05
N ILE A 108 -26.80 -9.35 -1.77
CA ILE A 108 -25.76 -9.34 -2.81
C ILE A 108 -25.77 -10.66 -3.59
N GLU A 109 -25.80 -11.81 -2.91
CA GLU A 109 -25.82 -13.12 -3.55
C GLU A 109 -27.03 -13.33 -4.47
N GLU A 110 -28.18 -12.79 -4.08
CA GLU A 110 -29.42 -12.89 -4.85
C GLU A 110 -29.49 -11.93 -6.05
N ASN A 111 -28.87 -10.76 -5.96
CA ASN A 111 -29.06 -9.66 -6.92
C ASN A 111 -27.84 -9.34 -7.79
N ILE A 112 -26.63 -9.75 -7.40
CA ILE A 112 -25.39 -9.47 -8.12
C ILE A 112 -24.78 -10.77 -8.61
N SER A 113 -24.74 -10.98 -9.92
CA SER A 113 -24.17 -12.20 -10.52
C SER A 113 -22.65 -12.21 -10.47
N VAL A 114 -22.07 -13.35 -10.07
CA VAL A 114 -20.62 -13.51 -10.04
C VAL A 114 -20.02 -13.69 -11.44
N ARG A 115 -19.06 -12.87 -11.81
CA ARG A 115 -18.36 -12.92 -13.10
C ARG A 115 -16.85 -12.69 -12.96
N ASN A 116 -16.13 -13.69 -12.48
CA ASN A 116 -14.69 -13.63 -12.24
C ASN A 116 -13.85 -13.47 -13.52
N ASP A 117 -14.38 -13.86 -14.69
CA ASP A 117 -13.71 -13.70 -15.98
C ASP A 117 -13.44 -12.23 -16.35
N LYS A 118 -14.19 -11.30 -15.77
CA LYS A 118 -14.04 -9.85 -16.01
C LYS A 118 -13.03 -9.17 -15.10
N GLU A 119 -12.67 -9.77 -13.96
CA GLU A 119 -11.76 -9.17 -12.96
C GLU A 119 -10.33 -9.73 -13.03
N ARG A 120 -10.04 -10.69 -13.90
CA ARG A 120 -8.73 -11.37 -13.95
C ARG A 120 -7.53 -10.47 -14.24
N LEU A 121 -7.73 -9.36 -14.90
CA LEU A 121 -6.67 -8.48 -15.41
C LEU A 121 -6.87 -7.00 -15.08
N THR A 122 -7.92 -6.65 -14.34
CA THR A 122 -8.32 -5.25 -14.13
C THR A 122 -8.60 -4.96 -12.66
N ALA A 123 -8.74 -3.66 -12.36
CA ALA A 123 -9.21 -3.19 -11.07
C ALA A 123 -10.59 -3.77 -10.75
N TYR A 124 -10.87 -3.91 -9.45
CA TYR A 124 -12.18 -4.34 -8.94
C TYR A 124 -13.33 -3.52 -9.55
N THR A 125 -14.48 -4.15 -9.73
CA THR A 125 -15.71 -3.44 -10.05
C THR A 125 -16.06 -2.51 -8.89
N THR A 126 -16.25 -1.22 -9.18
CA THR A 126 -16.60 -0.25 -8.11
C THR A 126 -17.98 -0.55 -7.54
N PRO A 127 -18.25 -0.24 -6.25
CA PRO A 127 -19.55 -0.53 -5.63
C PRO A 127 -20.74 0.02 -6.41
N GLY A 128 -20.63 1.26 -6.93
CA GLY A 128 -21.68 1.85 -7.74
C GLY A 128 -21.91 1.16 -9.08
N ALA A 129 -20.83 0.67 -9.72
CA ALA A 129 -20.95 -0.07 -10.98
C ALA A 129 -21.51 -1.47 -10.75
N ALA A 130 -21.15 -2.15 -9.66
CA ALA A 130 -21.71 -3.45 -9.31
C ALA A 130 -23.23 -3.38 -9.14
N LEU A 131 -23.75 -2.35 -8.46
CA LEU A 131 -25.20 -2.13 -8.31
C LEU A 131 -25.88 -1.83 -9.64
N GLU A 132 -25.30 -0.98 -10.49
CA GLU A 132 -25.90 -0.59 -11.77
C GLU A 132 -25.92 -1.75 -12.78
N LEU A 133 -24.89 -2.59 -12.78
CA LEU A 133 -24.73 -3.67 -13.74
C LEU A 133 -25.36 -5.00 -13.27
N GLY A 134 -25.54 -5.18 -11.96
CA GLY A 134 -25.94 -6.46 -11.39
C GLY A 134 -24.90 -7.57 -11.56
N ILE A 135 -23.65 -7.21 -11.82
CA ILE A 135 -22.55 -8.14 -12.11
C ILE A 135 -21.28 -7.64 -11.46
N ALA A 136 -20.57 -8.54 -10.74
CA ALA A 136 -19.24 -8.26 -10.18
C ALA A 136 -18.46 -9.56 -9.96
N GLY A 137 -17.16 -9.50 -9.75
CA GLY A 137 -16.38 -10.64 -9.31
C GLY A 137 -16.52 -10.90 -7.81
N GLU A 138 -16.09 -12.07 -7.33
CA GLU A 138 -16.18 -12.45 -5.92
C GLU A 138 -15.57 -11.41 -4.97
N LYS A 139 -14.40 -10.88 -5.32
CA LYS A 139 -13.74 -9.84 -4.50
C LYS A 139 -14.56 -8.56 -4.46
N SER A 140 -15.12 -8.16 -5.60
CA SER A 140 -15.96 -6.98 -5.69
C SER A 140 -17.30 -7.12 -4.96
N HIS A 141 -17.85 -8.36 -4.81
CA HIS A 141 -18.97 -8.63 -3.91
C HIS A 141 -18.63 -8.28 -2.46
N LYS A 142 -17.44 -8.69 -2.00
CA LYS A 142 -16.96 -8.39 -0.65
C LYS A 142 -16.76 -6.88 -0.44
N VAL A 143 -16.17 -6.20 -1.44
CA VAL A 143 -16.03 -4.73 -1.43
C VAL A 143 -17.41 -4.05 -1.38
N LEU A 144 -18.37 -4.54 -2.15
CA LEU A 144 -19.75 -4.01 -2.16
C LEU A 144 -20.43 -4.16 -0.79
N PHE A 145 -20.28 -5.32 -0.13
CA PHE A 145 -20.78 -5.51 1.23
C PHE A 145 -20.26 -4.44 2.18
N VAL A 146 -18.92 -4.26 2.23
CA VAL A 146 -18.32 -3.27 3.11
C VAL A 146 -18.76 -1.85 2.76
N ALA A 147 -18.91 -1.54 1.48
CA ALA A 147 -19.39 -0.23 1.04
C ALA A 147 -20.84 0.03 1.46
N ILE A 148 -21.74 -0.95 1.35
CA ILE A 148 -23.13 -0.83 1.81
C ILE A 148 -23.17 -0.65 3.33
N ALA A 149 -22.49 -1.52 4.08
CA ALA A 149 -22.44 -1.44 5.54
C ALA A 149 -21.94 -0.08 6.02
N ARG A 150 -20.78 0.38 5.51
CA ARG A 150 -20.22 1.69 5.86
C ARG A 150 -21.11 2.87 5.44
N THR A 151 -21.92 2.71 4.39
CA THR A 151 -22.89 3.74 3.98
C THR A 151 -24.00 3.90 5.00
N LEU A 152 -24.38 2.83 5.67
CA LEU A 152 -25.39 2.79 6.71
C LEU A 152 -24.84 3.01 8.13
N GLY A 153 -23.56 3.40 8.24
CA GLY A 153 -22.93 3.65 9.53
C GLY A 153 -22.49 2.40 10.28
N ILE A 154 -22.60 1.22 9.67
CA ILE A 154 -22.16 -0.05 10.25
C ILE A 154 -20.66 -0.19 9.99
N PRO A 155 -19.81 -0.26 11.03
CA PRO A 155 -18.39 -0.46 10.83
C PRO A 155 -18.14 -1.85 10.21
N ALA A 156 -17.47 -1.87 9.07
CA ALA A 156 -17.21 -3.10 8.33
C ALA A 156 -15.82 -3.08 7.66
N ARG A 157 -15.27 -4.28 7.47
CA ARG A 157 -13.96 -4.45 6.84
C ARG A 157 -13.84 -5.78 6.12
N LEU A 158 -12.82 -5.89 5.29
CA LEU A 158 -12.25 -7.19 4.95
C LEU A 158 -11.19 -7.52 5.99
N ASN A 159 -11.22 -8.73 6.51
CA ASN A 159 -10.19 -9.17 7.45
C ASN A 159 -8.85 -9.25 6.73
N PRO A 160 -7.80 -8.61 7.25
CA PRO A 160 -6.50 -8.57 6.57
C PRO A 160 -5.83 -9.95 6.44
N ALA A 161 -6.19 -10.92 7.29
CA ALA A 161 -5.58 -12.25 7.29
C ALA A 161 -6.16 -13.19 6.23
N ASP A 162 -7.45 -13.08 5.91
CA ASP A 162 -8.13 -14.04 5.05
C ASP A 162 -9.08 -13.41 4.03
N GLY A 163 -9.27 -12.08 4.08
CA GLY A 163 -10.21 -11.36 3.24
C GLY A 163 -11.67 -11.70 3.52
N ALA A 164 -11.99 -12.27 4.70
CA ALA A 164 -13.36 -12.49 5.12
C ALA A 164 -14.07 -11.16 5.37
N ILE A 165 -15.36 -11.10 5.02
CA ILE A 165 -16.19 -9.94 5.33
C ILE A 165 -16.58 -9.95 6.79
N GLU A 166 -16.38 -8.81 7.45
CA GLU A 166 -16.69 -8.61 8.85
C GLU A 166 -17.45 -7.31 9.09
N TYR A 167 -18.29 -7.32 10.10
CA TYR A 167 -18.91 -6.12 10.65
C TYR A 167 -18.75 -6.06 12.17
N TRP A 168 -18.83 -4.88 12.73
CA TRP A 168 -18.73 -4.63 14.18
C TRP A 168 -20.07 -4.86 14.85
N ASP A 169 -20.12 -5.76 15.84
CA ASP A 169 -21.33 -6.11 16.61
C ASP A 169 -21.56 -5.23 17.85
N GLY A 170 -20.71 -4.23 18.05
CA GLY A 170 -20.69 -3.37 19.23
C GLY A 170 -19.55 -3.70 20.21
N MET A 171 -18.95 -4.90 20.10
CA MET A 171 -17.85 -5.34 20.95
C MET A 171 -16.63 -5.84 20.17
N ARG A 172 -16.87 -6.50 19.02
CA ARG A 172 -15.81 -7.08 18.17
C ARG A 172 -16.24 -7.15 16.71
N PHE A 173 -15.28 -7.38 15.84
CA PHE A 173 -15.58 -7.75 14.46
C PHE A 173 -16.03 -9.22 14.40
N VAL A 174 -17.17 -9.45 13.76
CA VAL A 174 -17.74 -10.78 13.55
C VAL A 174 -17.86 -11.07 12.06
N ALA A 175 -17.56 -12.29 11.67
CA ALA A 175 -17.67 -12.73 10.30
C ALA A 175 -19.14 -12.79 9.85
N VAL A 176 -19.40 -12.34 8.61
CA VAL A 176 -20.73 -12.43 7.98
C VAL A 176 -21.06 -13.89 7.65
N LEU A 177 -20.08 -14.60 7.09
CA LEU A 177 -20.20 -16.04 6.81
C LEU A 177 -19.60 -16.82 7.98
N GLU A 178 -20.39 -17.74 8.53
CA GLU A 178 -19.98 -18.62 9.61
C GLU A 178 -19.14 -19.81 9.09
N GLU A 179 -18.11 -19.56 8.33
CA GLU A 179 -17.06 -20.55 8.21
C GLU A 179 -16.32 -20.61 9.55
N SER A 180 -16.24 -21.79 10.13
CA SER A 180 -15.50 -21.98 11.38
C SER A 180 -14.06 -21.54 11.14
N ARG A 181 -13.70 -20.36 11.58
CA ARG A 181 -12.32 -19.83 11.51
C ARG A 181 -11.41 -20.80 12.23
N LYS A 182 -10.59 -21.47 11.47
CA LYS A 182 -9.52 -22.31 12.00
C LYS A 182 -8.29 -21.41 12.05
N GLU A 183 -8.20 -20.61 13.09
CA GLU A 183 -7.08 -19.67 13.26
C GLU A 183 -5.85 -20.41 13.76
N SER A 184 -4.70 -19.99 13.30
CA SER A 184 -3.38 -20.41 13.75
C SER A 184 -2.56 -19.17 14.01
N HIS A 185 -1.54 -19.28 14.83
CA HIS A 185 -0.78 -18.12 15.28
C HIS A 185 0.62 -18.09 14.66
N LEU A 186 0.97 -16.99 14.01
CA LEU A 186 2.29 -16.76 13.44
C LEU A 186 2.99 -15.61 14.15
N THR A 187 4.12 -15.90 14.79
CA THR A 187 5.01 -14.87 15.30
C THR A 187 6.13 -14.62 14.31
N VAL A 188 6.20 -13.41 13.75
CA VAL A 188 7.28 -12.97 12.89
C VAL A 188 8.26 -12.17 13.72
N PHE A 189 9.54 -12.53 13.69
CA PHE A 189 10.61 -11.80 14.36
C PHE A 189 11.35 -10.90 13.38
N ALA A 190 11.63 -9.67 13.79
CA ALA A 190 12.57 -8.80 13.10
C ALA A 190 13.98 -9.38 13.31
N GLY A 191 14.62 -9.83 12.24
CA GLY A 191 16.02 -10.23 12.29
C GLY A 191 16.94 -9.05 12.64
N GLU A 192 18.19 -9.33 12.96
CA GLU A 192 19.18 -8.35 13.42
C GLU A 192 19.43 -7.18 12.44
N LYS A 193 19.06 -7.33 11.18
CA LYS A 193 19.33 -6.35 10.11
C LYS A 193 18.03 -5.95 9.42
N GLY A 194 17.63 -4.71 9.58
CA GLY A 194 16.69 -4.04 8.70
C GLY A 194 15.51 -3.32 9.38
N ASP A 195 15.14 -2.21 8.81
CA ASP A 195 13.82 -1.58 9.04
C ASP A 195 12.80 -2.35 8.21
N TRP A 196 11.98 -3.16 8.87
CA TRP A 196 11.01 -4.02 8.21
C TRP A 196 9.74 -3.25 7.87
N ASN A 197 9.61 -2.85 6.61
CA ASN A 197 8.44 -2.17 6.07
C ASN A 197 7.66 -3.12 5.16
N TYR A 198 6.40 -3.38 5.52
CA TYR A 198 5.52 -4.23 4.72
C TYR A 198 5.35 -3.66 3.30
N PHE A 199 5.26 -4.51 2.29
CA PHE A 199 5.27 -4.19 0.86
C PHE A 199 6.55 -3.54 0.31
N GLN A 200 7.46 -3.05 1.14
CA GLN A 200 8.73 -2.48 0.66
C GLN A 200 9.85 -3.52 0.63
N ASN A 201 10.10 -4.17 1.75
CA ASN A 201 11.19 -5.13 1.87
C ASN A 201 10.77 -6.50 2.43
N TRP A 202 9.50 -6.68 2.79
CA TRP A 202 8.95 -8.00 3.08
C TRP A 202 7.44 -8.08 2.82
N THR A 203 6.97 -9.29 2.54
CA THR A 203 5.56 -9.63 2.41
C THR A 203 5.31 -11.07 2.82
N ILE A 204 4.07 -11.39 3.19
CA ILE A 204 3.59 -12.76 3.34
C ILE A 204 2.43 -13.02 2.37
N ALA A 205 2.42 -14.21 1.79
CA ALA A 205 1.37 -14.64 0.88
C ALA A 205 0.92 -16.05 1.22
N VAL A 206 -0.35 -16.34 1.02
CA VAL A 206 -0.93 -17.68 1.09
C VAL A 206 -1.11 -18.26 -0.32
N THR A 207 -1.00 -19.57 -0.48
CA THR A 207 -1.30 -20.23 -1.76
C THR A 207 -2.54 -21.12 -1.66
N ASP A 208 -3.33 -21.12 -2.73
CA ASP A 208 -4.43 -22.06 -2.97
C ASP A 208 -4.04 -23.21 -3.92
N GLY A 209 -2.74 -23.36 -4.21
CA GLY A 209 -2.19 -24.31 -5.19
C GLY A 209 -2.21 -23.83 -6.64
N ARG A 210 -2.89 -22.72 -6.96
CA ARG A 210 -2.94 -22.09 -8.30
C ARG A 210 -2.03 -20.86 -8.39
N GLY A 211 -1.82 -20.17 -7.27
CA GLY A 211 -1.03 -18.97 -7.20
C GLY A 211 -0.81 -18.54 -5.75
N TYR A 212 -0.26 -17.35 -5.59
CA TYR A 212 -0.05 -16.74 -4.29
C TYR A 212 -0.89 -15.47 -4.17
N LEU A 213 -1.64 -15.38 -3.08
CA LEU A 213 -2.34 -14.17 -2.65
C LEU A 213 -1.52 -13.51 -1.55
N THR A 214 -0.98 -12.33 -1.81
CA THR A 214 -0.31 -11.52 -0.77
C THR A 214 -1.36 -11.00 0.19
N LEU A 215 -1.17 -11.26 1.47
CA LEU A 215 -2.01 -10.73 2.56
C LEU A 215 -1.62 -9.28 2.86
N ASP A 216 -2.51 -8.50 3.44
CA ASP A 216 -2.23 -7.13 3.84
C ASP A 216 -2.15 -6.98 5.36
N PHE A 217 -0.94 -6.92 5.85
CA PHE A 217 -0.60 -6.65 7.25
C PHE A 217 0.12 -5.31 7.43
N SER A 218 -0.05 -4.38 6.49
CA SER A 218 0.61 -3.08 6.50
C SER A 218 0.19 -2.18 7.67
N ASP A 219 -0.98 -2.43 8.26
CA ASP A 219 -1.50 -1.75 9.45
C ASP A 219 -0.93 -2.28 10.78
N ARG A 220 -0.25 -3.44 10.75
CA ARG A 220 0.30 -4.07 11.93
C ARG A 220 1.59 -3.41 12.37
N LYS A 221 1.76 -3.25 13.69
CA LYS A 221 2.93 -2.62 14.28
C LYS A 221 3.83 -3.65 14.94
N TRP A 222 5.13 -3.45 14.77
CA TRP A 222 6.14 -4.22 15.47
C TRP A 222 6.16 -3.87 16.96
N GLU A 223 6.10 -4.87 17.83
CA GLU A 223 6.19 -4.72 19.28
C GLU A 223 7.41 -5.50 19.79
N ALA A 224 8.37 -4.79 20.37
CA ALA A 224 9.62 -5.40 20.87
C ALA A 224 10.31 -6.34 19.85
N GLY A 225 10.33 -5.94 18.56
CA GLY A 225 10.99 -6.72 17.51
C GLY A 225 10.21 -7.94 17.03
N LYS A 226 8.94 -8.06 17.38
CA LYS A 226 8.05 -9.13 16.90
C LYS A 226 6.72 -8.59 16.40
N LEU A 227 6.11 -9.35 15.51
CA LEU A 227 4.77 -9.12 14.97
C LEU A 227 3.95 -10.40 15.16
N GLU A 228 2.83 -10.28 15.85
CA GLU A 228 1.91 -11.39 16.10
C GLU A 228 0.75 -11.32 15.08
N LEU A 229 0.53 -12.43 14.38
CA LEU A 229 -0.47 -12.52 13.31
C LEU A 229 -1.34 -13.76 13.52
N ASP A 230 -2.65 -13.59 13.48
CA ASP A 230 -3.59 -14.69 13.35
C ASP A 230 -3.82 -14.95 11.86
N ILE A 231 -3.54 -16.18 11.43
CA ILE A 231 -3.63 -16.60 10.03
C ILE A 231 -4.36 -17.94 9.93
N MET A 232 -4.88 -18.24 8.74
CA MET A 232 -5.54 -19.54 8.49
C MET A 232 -4.52 -20.66 8.32
N PRO A 233 -4.87 -21.92 8.63
CA PRO A 233 -4.04 -23.05 8.24
C PRO A 233 -3.81 -23.09 6.73
N GLY A 234 -2.61 -23.44 6.29
CA GLY A 234 -2.30 -23.50 4.87
C GLY A 234 -0.83 -23.33 4.54
N ASP A 235 -0.55 -23.21 3.25
CA ASP A 235 0.80 -23.03 2.72
C ASP A 235 1.09 -21.54 2.49
N TYR A 236 2.17 -21.09 3.06
CA TYR A 236 2.56 -19.68 3.05
C TYR A 236 3.93 -19.45 2.46
N ARG A 237 4.12 -18.25 1.95
CA ARG A 237 5.42 -17.76 1.47
C ARG A 237 5.71 -16.40 2.06
N ILE A 238 6.83 -16.26 2.74
CA ILE A 238 7.42 -14.97 3.07
C ILE A 238 8.49 -14.65 2.03
N LEU A 239 8.42 -13.42 1.51
CA LEU A 239 9.46 -12.84 0.66
C LEU A 239 10.09 -11.68 1.40
N THR A 240 11.41 -11.64 1.43
CA THR A 240 12.17 -10.45 1.85
C THR A 240 12.99 -9.94 0.70
N GLY A 241 13.19 -8.63 0.64
CA GLY A 241 13.91 -7.99 -0.45
C GLY A 241 14.87 -6.91 0.04
N ASN A 242 16.06 -6.90 -0.54
CA ASN A 242 17.06 -5.86 -0.32
C ASN A 242 17.41 -5.21 -1.65
N ARG A 243 17.22 -3.90 -1.74
CA ARG A 243 17.56 -3.15 -2.96
C ARG A 243 18.97 -2.61 -2.84
N LEU A 244 19.81 -3.02 -3.78
CA LEU A 244 21.22 -2.58 -3.85
C LEU A 244 21.34 -1.21 -4.53
N PRO A 245 22.46 -0.48 -4.28
CA PRO A 245 22.72 0.80 -4.90
C PRO A 245 22.73 0.78 -6.43
N ASN A 246 23.09 -0.36 -7.05
CA ASN A 246 23.04 -0.54 -8.51
C ASN A 246 21.64 -0.81 -9.07
N GLY A 247 20.60 -0.78 -8.22
CA GLY A 247 19.21 -1.03 -8.60
C GLY A 247 18.78 -2.50 -8.58
N ASN A 248 19.68 -3.45 -8.41
CA ASN A 248 19.33 -4.86 -8.27
C ASN A 248 18.57 -5.10 -6.97
N ILE A 249 17.60 -6.03 -7.01
CA ILE A 249 16.87 -6.47 -5.82
C ILE A 249 17.27 -7.89 -5.52
N LEU A 250 17.84 -8.12 -4.32
CA LEU A 250 18.12 -9.45 -3.83
C LEU A 250 16.98 -9.94 -2.97
N GLY A 251 16.30 -10.99 -3.44
CA GLY A 251 15.19 -11.61 -2.73
C GLY A 251 15.61 -12.84 -1.95
N LYS A 252 15.02 -13.05 -0.77
CA LYS A 252 15.03 -14.32 -0.04
C LYS A 252 13.60 -14.81 0.10
N ARG A 253 13.40 -16.12 -0.06
CA ARG A 253 12.11 -16.77 0.00
C ARG A 253 12.12 -17.80 1.12
N TYR A 254 11.06 -17.80 1.91
CA TYR A 254 10.79 -18.78 2.93
C TYR A 254 9.37 -19.33 2.76
N ASP A 255 9.25 -20.62 2.42
CA ASP A 255 7.98 -21.31 2.26
C ASP A 255 7.75 -22.18 3.50
N PHE A 256 6.52 -22.18 4.03
CA PHE A 256 6.14 -22.98 5.19
C PHE A 256 4.67 -23.35 5.15
N HIS A 257 4.35 -24.42 5.84
CA HIS A 257 2.98 -24.83 6.15
C HIS A 257 2.68 -24.51 7.60
N ILE A 258 1.43 -24.16 7.91
CA ILE A 258 0.93 -24.04 9.28
C ILE A 258 -0.37 -24.85 9.41
N GLU A 259 -0.41 -25.69 10.43
CA GLU A 259 -1.57 -26.51 10.77
C GLU A 259 -2.59 -25.72 11.61
N LYS A 260 -3.81 -26.25 11.71
CA LYS A 260 -4.83 -25.70 12.60
C LYS A 260 -4.35 -25.67 14.06
N ASP A 261 -4.61 -24.56 14.74
CA ASP A 261 -4.25 -24.32 16.16
C ASP A 261 -2.72 -24.37 16.41
N GLU A 262 -1.90 -24.36 15.32
CA GLU A 262 -0.44 -24.31 15.43
C GLU A 262 0.03 -22.89 15.74
N THR A 263 1.08 -22.79 16.56
CA THR A 263 1.87 -21.56 16.71
C THR A 263 3.20 -21.72 16.02
N LYS A 264 3.46 -20.91 15.01
CA LYS A 264 4.71 -20.93 14.25
C LYS A 264 5.51 -19.66 14.45
N ARG A 265 6.84 -19.80 14.41
CA ARG A 265 7.79 -18.70 14.53
C ARG A 265 8.64 -18.60 13.29
N VAL A 266 8.78 -17.39 12.75
CA VAL A 266 9.61 -17.13 11.58
C VAL A 266 10.42 -15.87 11.84
N GLU A 267 11.71 -15.91 11.56
CA GLU A 267 12.60 -14.76 11.60
C GLU A 267 12.79 -14.22 10.19
N LEU A 268 12.67 -12.91 10.02
CA LEU A 268 12.93 -12.26 8.74
C LEU A 268 14.44 -12.08 8.56
N GLU A 269 14.92 -12.49 7.41
CA GLU A 269 16.32 -12.36 7.02
C GLU A 269 16.43 -11.75 5.64
N LEU A 270 17.42 -10.88 5.44
CA LEU A 270 17.80 -10.41 4.11
C LEU A 270 18.80 -11.38 3.49
N ARG A 271 18.81 -11.47 2.16
CA ARG A 271 19.87 -12.17 1.45
C ARG A 271 21.19 -11.42 1.65
N GLU A 272 22.22 -12.13 2.08
CA GLU A 272 23.57 -11.58 2.16
C GLU A 272 24.10 -11.27 0.75
N TYR A 273 24.92 -10.23 0.67
CA TYR A 273 25.55 -9.80 -0.58
C TYR A 273 27.00 -9.36 -0.32
N CYS A 274 27.82 -9.46 -1.35
CA CYS A 274 29.18 -8.93 -1.31
C CYS A 274 29.25 -7.57 -2.01
N LEU A 275 30.36 -6.85 -1.80
CA LEU A 275 30.57 -5.53 -2.40
C LEU A 275 30.50 -5.58 -3.94
N GLU A 276 30.95 -6.68 -4.55
CA GLU A 276 30.93 -6.87 -5.99
C GLU A 276 29.51 -6.90 -6.56
N GLU A 277 28.53 -7.40 -5.80
CA GLU A 277 27.11 -7.44 -6.20
C GLU A 277 26.44 -6.07 -6.10
N MET A 278 27.01 -5.14 -5.33
CA MET A 278 26.45 -3.77 -5.16
C MET A 278 26.71 -2.88 -6.37
N PHE A 279 27.66 -3.22 -7.23
CA PHE A 279 28.12 -2.38 -8.31
C PHE A 279 28.06 -3.08 -9.65
N ASN A 280 27.56 -2.40 -10.67
CA ASN A 280 27.74 -2.80 -12.05
C ASN A 280 29.06 -2.22 -12.56
N ARG A 281 29.90 -3.07 -13.13
CA ARG A 281 31.18 -2.63 -13.71
C ARG A 281 31.04 -2.57 -15.22
N HIS A 282 31.19 -1.37 -15.76
CA HIS A 282 31.20 -1.15 -17.20
C HIS A 282 32.44 -0.36 -17.60
N SER A 283 33.01 -0.71 -18.75
CA SER A 283 34.06 0.13 -19.34
C SER A 283 33.45 1.44 -19.80
N ILE A 284 34.02 2.56 -19.35
CA ILE A 284 33.63 3.87 -19.84
C ILE A 284 34.46 4.15 -21.10
N PRO A 285 33.80 4.33 -22.27
CA PRO A 285 34.51 4.70 -23.48
C PRO A 285 35.17 6.07 -23.32
N ASP A 286 36.36 6.25 -23.84
CA ASP A 286 37.06 7.54 -23.81
C ASP A 286 36.42 8.53 -24.80
N SER A 287 35.22 8.99 -24.46
CA SER A 287 34.43 9.89 -25.25
C SER A 287 34.86 11.34 -25.11
N LYS A 288 34.60 12.13 -26.17
CA LYS A 288 34.83 13.59 -26.14
C LYS A 288 33.60 14.25 -25.50
N LEU A 289 33.85 15.04 -24.47
CA LEU A 289 32.85 15.90 -23.84
C LEU A 289 33.14 17.36 -24.19
N THR A 290 32.14 18.20 -24.20
CA THR A 290 32.29 19.65 -24.41
C THR A 290 32.19 20.35 -23.05
N ASP A 291 33.20 21.12 -22.67
CA ASP A 291 33.18 21.92 -21.46
C ASP A 291 32.29 23.16 -21.60
N ARG A 292 32.09 23.92 -20.53
CA ARG A 292 31.27 25.14 -20.54
C ARG A 292 31.86 26.25 -21.45
N ALA A 293 33.13 26.18 -21.79
CA ALA A 293 33.81 27.12 -22.69
C ALA A 293 33.76 26.65 -24.15
N GLY A 294 33.17 25.49 -24.45
CA GLY A 294 33.08 24.94 -25.79
C GLY A 294 34.25 24.06 -26.20
N ASN A 295 35.20 23.79 -25.31
CA ASN A 295 36.40 22.98 -25.63
C ASN A 295 36.08 21.49 -25.55
N GLN A 296 36.69 20.69 -26.42
CA GLN A 296 36.60 19.23 -26.41
C GLN A 296 37.59 18.64 -25.38
N VAL A 297 37.06 17.88 -24.42
CA VAL A 297 37.82 17.20 -23.37
C VAL A 297 37.55 15.72 -23.40
N LEU A 298 38.55 14.86 -23.35
CA LEU A 298 38.39 13.42 -23.25
C LEU A 298 38.06 13.02 -21.79
N VAL A 299 37.16 12.04 -21.61
CA VAL A 299 36.80 11.53 -20.30
C VAL A 299 38.00 11.08 -19.51
N SER A 300 38.96 10.40 -20.14
CA SER A 300 40.22 9.98 -19.53
C SER A 300 41.09 11.14 -18.99
N LYS A 301 40.94 12.35 -19.48
CA LYS A 301 41.64 13.54 -19.01
C LYS A 301 40.95 14.27 -17.87
N LEU A 302 39.72 13.94 -17.57
CA LEU A 302 38.96 14.53 -16.44
C LEU A 302 39.41 13.92 -15.10
N THR A 303 39.83 12.66 -15.09
CA THR A 303 40.26 11.95 -13.88
C THR A 303 41.58 12.39 -13.35
N GLY A 304 42.41 13.10 -14.13
CA GLY A 304 43.72 13.61 -13.72
C GLY A 304 43.77 15.04 -13.16
N LYS A 305 42.63 15.71 -12.96
CA LYS A 305 42.56 17.14 -12.57
C LYS A 305 41.74 17.44 -11.32
N ILE A 306 41.45 16.48 -10.46
CA ILE A 306 40.82 16.76 -9.18
C ILE A 306 41.94 17.30 -8.24
N SER A 307 42.11 18.60 -8.30
CA SER A 307 43.01 19.33 -7.39
C SER A 307 42.27 19.56 -6.07
N GLY A 308 42.61 18.83 -5.06
CA GLY A 308 42.23 19.07 -3.67
C GLY A 308 42.96 18.03 -2.85
N ASP A 309 43.81 18.43 -1.91
CA ASP A 309 44.66 17.67 -0.99
C ASP A 309 44.34 16.19 -0.76
N ALA A 310 44.29 15.40 -1.81
CA ALA A 310 44.23 13.95 -1.74
C ALA A 310 45.64 13.42 -1.48
N ALA A 311 45.82 12.86 -0.29
CA ALA A 311 47.03 12.15 0.10
C ALA A 311 47.50 11.24 -1.04
N LYS A 312 48.75 11.39 -1.44
CA LYS A 312 49.44 10.52 -2.39
C LYS A 312 49.26 9.07 -1.94
N CYS A 313 48.46 8.31 -2.66
CA CYS A 313 48.45 6.86 -2.52
C CYS A 313 49.75 6.32 -3.06
N GLU A 314 50.63 5.82 -2.19
CA GLU A 314 51.95 5.30 -2.48
C GLU A 314 52.02 4.02 -3.34
N ASN A 315 50.92 3.54 -3.90
CA ASN A 315 50.85 2.27 -4.63
C ASN A 315 50.22 2.35 -6.02
N GLY A 316 50.44 3.38 -6.81
CA GLY A 316 50.13 3.36 -8.24
C GLY A 316 48.66 3.07 -8.61
N MET A 317 47.71 3.19 -7.69
CA MET A 317 46.28 3.05 -7.97
C MET A 317 45.82 4.29 -8.70
N ALA A 318 45.12 4.08 -9.81
CA ALA A 318 44.42 5.11 -10.56
C ALA A 318 43.56 5.96 -9.64
N GLU A 319 43.66 7.28 -9.78
CA GLU A 319 42.79 8.22 -9.06
C GLU A 319 41.33 7.83 -9.27
N ARG A 320 40.60 7.71 -8.18
CA ARG A 320 39.18 7.38 -8.22
C ARG A 320 38.38 8.68 -8.35
N GLY A 321 37.49 8.72 -9.32
CA GLY A 321 36.55 9.81 -9.52
C GLY A 321 35.14 9.33 -9.56
N ILE A 322 34.21 10.21 -9.24
CA ILE A 322 32.76 9.96 -9.41
C ILE A 322 32.32 10.83 -10.57
N LEU A 323 31.65 10.23 -11.56
CA LEU A 323 31.10 10.90 -12.70
C LEU A 323 29.57 10.83 -12.64
N PHE A 324 28.92 11.98 -12.64
CA PHE A 324 27.46 12.08 -12.64
C PHE A 324 26.97 12.60 -13.98
N TRP A 325 25.94 11.95 -14.51
CA TRP A 325 25.10 12.48 -15.58
C TRP A 325 23.87 13.12 -14.97
N LEU A 326 23.78 14.42 -15.06
CA LEU A 326 22.66 15.18 -14.54
C LEU A 326 21.79 15.65 -15.70
N GLU A 327 20.51 15.41 -15.60
CA GLU A 327 19.50 15.88 -16.54
C GLU A 327 18.60 16.89 -15.81
N GLU A 328 18.44 18.07 -16.37
CA GLU A 328 17.64 19.13 -15.74
C GLU A 328 16.18 18.66 -15.55
N ASP A 329 15.59 19.03 -14.40
CA ASP A 329 14.19 18.69 -14.02
C ASP A 329 13.90 17.17 -13.84
N ARG A 330 14.92 16.31 -13.67
CA ARG A 330 14.76 14.88 -13.37
C ARG A 330 14.92 14.59 -11.89
N GLU A 331 14.00 13.74 -11.36
CA GLU A 331 14.00 13.33 -9.96
C GLU A 331 15.36 12.74 -9.49
N PRO A 332 16.01 11.81 -10.23
CA PRO A 332 17.32 11.29 -9.82
C PRO A 332 18.39 12.38 -9.70
N THR A 333 18.36 13.39 -10.55
CA THR A 333 19.28 14.55 -10.50
C THR A 333 19.08 15.35 -9.21
N VAL A 334 17.80 15.59 -8.84
CA VAL A 334 17.47 16.33 -7.62
C VAL A 334 17.93 15.57 -6.37
N HIS A 335 17.77 14.25 -6.34
CA HIS A 335 18.24 13.41 -5.24
C HIS A 335 19.76 13.46 -5.10
N ILE A 336 20.51 13.24 -6.17
CA ILE A 336 21.97 13.28 -6.15
C ILE A 336 22.47 14.65 -5.66
N LEU A 337 21.89 15.74 -6.14
CA LEU A 337 22.30 17.09 -5.73
C LEU A 337 21.97 17.37 -4.26
N ASN A 338 20.87 16.81 -3.72
CA ASN A 338 20.52 16.98 -2.31
C ASN A 338 21.42 16.17 -1.36
N GLU A 339 21.89 15.01 -1.81
CA GLU A 339 22.80 14.16 -1.02
C GLU A 339 24.25 14.65 -1.03
N MET A 340 24.63 15.42 -2.03
CA MET A 340 25.98 15.98 -2.18
C MET A 340 26.17 17.33 -1.49
N MET A 341 25.12 17.99 -1.06
CA MET A 341 25.14 19.28 -0.35
C MET A 341 25.06 19.11 1.16
#